data_6711d6f79640abb079a286c3e183e8c4
#
_entry.id   6711d6f79640abb079a286c3e183e8c4
#
_cell.length_a   1.000
_cell.length_b   1.000
_cell.length_c   1.000
_cell.angle_alpha   90.00
_cell.angle_beta   90.00
_cell.angle_gamma   90.00
#
_symmetry.space_group_name_H-M   'P 1'
#
loop_
_entity.id
_entity.type
_entity.pdbx_description
1 polymer ?
#
loop_
_entity_poly.entity_id
_entity_poly.type
_entity_poly.pdbx_seq_one_letter_code
_entity_poly.pdbx_strand_id
1 'polypeptide(L)'
;MRPADTLDVMETRFIPRTPLGRRLVEHREAVVNAARRRHASNVRVFGSVARGEDGAESDIDLLVDIDPSVTAFDLLELGCDLEDELHVHVDVGTPSSLRPFLRADVLAEALAL
;
A
#
# COMPACT_ATOMS: atom_id res chain seq x y z
N MET A 1 24.35 12.70 -6.01
CA MET A 1 23.47 12.07 -5.02
C MET A 1 23.71 12.64 -3.62
N ARG A 2 22.68 13.08 -2.98
CA ARG A 2 22.83 13.64 -1.65
C ARG A 2 22.45 12.58 -0.60
N PRO A 3 23.30 12.42 0.42
CA PRO A 3 23.02 11.44 1.47
C PRO A 3 21.69 11.67 2.20
N ALA A 4 21.31 12.94 2.38
CA ALA A 4 20.06 13.27 3.06
C ALA A 4 18.84 12.72 2.31
N ASP A 5 18.80 12.86 0.98
CA ASP A 5 17.69 12.34 0.17
C ASP A 5 17.60 10.81 0.28
N THR A 6 18.75 10.15 0.27
CA THR A 6 18.81 8.70 0.41
C THR A 6 18.27 8.25 1.76
N LEU A 7 18.65 8.96 2.82
CA LEU A 7 18.19 8.65 4.17
C LEU A 7 16.68 8.85 4.31
N ASP A 8 16.14 9.95 3.76
CA ASP A 8 14.71 10.24 3.80
C ASP A 8 13.90 9.13 3.12
N VAL A 9 14.36 8.70 1.93
CA VAL A 9 13.69 7.61 1.20
C VAL A 9 13.72 6.32 2.01
N MET A 10 14.85 6.00 2.65
CA MET A 10 14.97 4.79 3.45
C MET A 10 14.10 4.84 4.70
N GLU A 11 13.98 6.01 5.33
CA GLU A 11 13.18 6.17 6.54
C GLU A 11 11.69 6.02 6.28
N THR A 12 11.23 6.33 5.07
CA THR A 12 9.81 6.26 4.71
C THR A 12 9.43 4.93 4.05
N ARG A 13 10.39 4.06 3.81
CA ARG A 13 10.14 2.78 3.16
C ARG A 13 9.60 1.75 4.15
N PHE A 14 8.64 0.96 3.68
CA PHE A 14 8.10 -0.13 4.48
C PHE A 14 9.17 -1.19 4.77
N ILE A 15 9.32 -1.53 6.03
CA ILE A 15 10.23 -2.59 6.50
C ILE A 15 9.36 -3.69 7.10
N PRO A 16 9.33 -4.90 6.51
CA PRO A 16 8.47 -5.97 7.00
C PRO A 16 8.94 -6.49 8.37
N ARG A 17 7.98 -6.73 9.25
CA ARG A 17 8.24 -7.23 10.60
C ARG A 17 7.48 -8.51 10.90
N THR A 18 6.57 -8.90 10.04
CA THR A 18 5.68 -10.04 10.25
C THR A 18 5.70 -10.93 9.01
N PRO A 19 5.22 -12.17 9.09
CA PRO A 19 5.10 -13.03 7.91
C PRO A 19 4.28 -12.39 6.79
N LEU A 20 3.19 -11.70 7.13
CA LEU A 20 2.35 -11.02 6.15
C LEU A 20 3.09 -9.87 5.49
N GLY A 21 3.80 -9.07 6.29
CA GLY A 21 4.64 -7.99 5.74
C GLY A 21 5.73 -8.51 4.82
N ARG A 22 6.36 -9.62 5.19
CA ARG A 22 7.38 -10.24 4.33
C ARG A 22 6.78 -10.76 3.03
N ARG A 23 5.59 -11.35 3.08
CA ARG A 23 4.90 -11.80 1.86
C ARG A 23 4.66 -10.63 0.92
N LEU A 24 4.21 -9.50 1.46
CA LEU A 24 3.98 -8.30 0.67
C LEU A 24 5.26 -7.84 -0.03
N VAL A 25 6.38 -7.79 0.68
CA VAL A 25 7.66 -7.38 0.11
C VAL A 25 8.16 -8.38 -0.93
N GLU A 26 7.98 -9.67 -0.70
CA GLU A 26 8.37 -10.71 -1.66
C GLU A 26 7.59 -10.59 -2.97
N HIS A 27 6.35 -10.09 -2.91
CA HIS A 27 5.50 -9.88 -4.08
C HIS A 27 5.48 -8.43 -4.55
N ARG A 28 6.41 -7.60 -4.07
CA ARG A 28 6.43 -6.16 -4.38
C ARG A 28 6.30 -5.87 -5.86
N GLU A 29 7.08 -6.52 -6.68
CA GLU A 29 7.08 -6.27 -8.13
C GLU A 29 5.73 -6.59 -8.75
N ALA A 30 5.13 -7.71 -8.37
CA ALA A 30 3.81 -8.09 -8.86
C ALA A 30 2.74 -7.10 -8.41
N VAL A 31 2.83 -6.61 -7.16
CA VAL A 31 1.90 -5.62 -6.61
C VAL A 31 2.01 -4.30 -7.37
N VAL A 32 3.23 -3.81 -7.54
CA VAL A 32 3.48 -2.54 -8.25
C VAL A 32 3.02 -2.63 -9.70
N ASN A 33 3.28 -3.76 -10.36
CA ASN A 33 2.86 -3.97 -11.74
C ASN A 33 1.34 -4.06 -11.88
N ALA A 34 0.67 -4.72 -10.94
CA ALA A 34 -0.79 -4.78 -10.94
C ALA A 34 -1.39 -3.37 -10.80
N ALA A 35 -0.83 -2.56 -9.89
CA ALA A 35 -1.28 -1.18 -9.73
C ALA A 35 -1.07 -0.38 -11.02
N ARG A 36 0.10 -0.52 -11.63
CA ARG A 36 0.42 0.21 -12.87
C ARG A 36 -0.54 -0.14 -14.00
N ARG A 37 -0.91 -1.41 -14.13
CA ARG A 37 -1.85 -1.84 -15.16
C ARG A 37 -3.22 -1.18 -15.01
N ARG A 38 -3.56 -0.74 -13.80
CA ARG A 38 -4.82 -0.07 -13.53
C ARG A 38 -4.66 1.43 -13.28
N HIS A 39 -3.56 2.00 -13.77
CA HIS A 39 -3.27 3.44 -13.71
C HIS A 39 -3.18 3.97 -12.28
N ALA A 40 -2.69 3.13 -11.38
CA ALA A 40 -2.36 3.49 -10.01
C ALA A 40 -0.85 3.48 -9.83
N SER A 41 -0.37 4.30 -8.90
CA SER A 41 1.06 4.46 -8.64
C SER A 41 1.30 4.77 -7.17
N ASN A 42 2.57 4.90 -6.81
CA ASN A 42 2.98 5.29 -5.46
C ASN A 42 2.31 4.42 -4.40
N VAL A 43 2.53 3.11 -4.51
CA VAL A 43 1.95 2.13 -3.59
C VAL A 43 2.59 2.28 -2.22
N ARG A 44 1.76 2.48 -1.19
CA ARG A 44 2.19 2.64 0.19
C ARG A 44 1.41 1.68 1.07
N VAL A 45 2.02 1.26 2.17
CA VAL A 45 1.41 0.37 3.16
C VAL A 45 1.00 1.21 4.36
N PHE A 46 -0.20 1.00 4.88
CA PHE A 46 -0.61 1.62 6.12
C PHE A 46 -1.36 0.59 6.98
N GLY A 47 -1.87 1.01 8.12
CA GLY A 47 -2.60 0.12 9.00
C GLY A 47 -1.71 -0.84 9.78
N SER A 48 -2.28 -1.95 10.22
CA SER A 48 -1.60 -2.88 11.12
C SER A 48 -0.33 -3.47 10.53
N VAL A 49 -0.32 -3.79 9.24
CA VAL A 49 0.88 -4.35 8.59
C VAL A 49 2.02 -3.33 8.60
N ALA A 50 1.71 -2.06 8.34
CA ALA A 50 2.72 -1.00 8.36
C ALA A 50 3.34 -0.86 9.74
N ARG A 51 2.53 -1.02 10.79
CA ARG A 51 3.00 -0.91 12.19
C ARG A 51 3.65 -2.18 12.72
N GLY A 52 3.56 -3.29 11.97
CA GLY A 52 4.04 -4.58 12.45
C GLY A 52 3.18 -5.16 13.56
N GLU A 53 1.89 -4.80 13.58
CA GLU A 53 0.93 -5.22 14.59
C GLU A 53 -0.11 -6.19 14.06
N ASP A 54 0.05 -6.65 12.82
CA ASP A 54 -0.91 -7.55 12.21
C ASP A 54 -0.86 -8.94 12.84
N GLY A 55 -2.03 -9.55 12.88
CA GLY A 55 -2.22 -10.92 13.35
C GLY A 55 -2.66 -11.84 12.23
N ALA A 56 -3.07 -13.05 12.59
CA ALA A 56 -3.45 -14.09 11.64
C ALA A 56 -4.66 -13.70 10.78
N GLU A 57 -5.52 -12.83 11.28
CA GLU A 57 -6.75 -12.42 10.59
C GLU A 57 -6.67 -11.00 10.04
N SER A 58 -5.49 -10.39 10.06
CA SER A 58 -5.32 -9.03 9.57
C SER A 58 -5.36 -8.99 8.05
N ASP A 59 -5.84 -7.85 7.54
CA ASP A 59 -5.83 -7.54 6.11
C ASP A 59 -4.63 -6.67 5.79
N ILE A 60 -4.31 -6.56 4.50
CA ILE A 60 -3.30 -5.62 4.04
C ILE A 60 -4.02 -4.35 3.61
N ASP A 61 -3.57 -3.21 4.12
CA ASP A 61 -4.10 -1.89 3.76
C ASP A 61 -3.09 -1.17 2.88
N LEU A 62 -3.48 -0.86 1.65
CA LEU A 62 -2.63 -0.16 0.69
C LEU A 62 -3.25 1.18 0.29
N LEU A 63 -2.39 2.16 0.13
CA LEU A 63 -2.76 3.49 -0.33
C LEU A 63 -2.05 3.74 -1.65
N VAL A 64 -2.79 4.16 -2.66
CA VAL A 64 -2.24 4.44 -3.99
C VAL A 64 -2.68 5.80 -4.49
N ASP A 65 -1.92 6.36 -5.42
CA ASP A 65 -2.32 7.53 -6.19
C ASP A 65 -2.88 7.03 -7.52
N ILE A 66 -3.87 7.70 -8.05
CA ILE A 66 -4.56 7.28 -9.27
C ILE A 66 -4.69 8.43 -10.26
N ASP A 67 -4.80 8.07 -11.55
CA ASP A 67 -5.16 9.03 -12.58
C ASP A 67 -6.64 9.43 -12.42
N PRO A 68 -7.02 10.63 -12.87
CA PRO A 68 -8.41 11.07 -12.77
C PRO A 68 -9.42 10.15 -13.46
N SER A 69 -8.98 9.35 -14.43
CA SER A 69 -9.85 8.41 -15.15
C SER A 69 -10.19 7.16 -14.36
N VAL A 70 -9.49 6.89 -13.26
CA VAL A 70 -9.69 5.68 -12.46
C VAL A 70 -10.95 5.82 -11.63
N THR A 71 -11.82 4.82 -11.70
CA THR A 71 -13.09 4.80 -10.96
C THR A 71 -12.96 3.97 -9.68
N ALA A 72 -13.98 4.07 -8.83
CA ALA A 72 -14.05 3.19 -7.66
C ALA A 72 -14.10 1.72 -8.06
N PHE A 73 -14.73 1.40 -9.19
CA PHE A 73 -14.78 0.04 -9.71
C PHE A 73 -13.38 -0.47 -10.08
N ASP A 74 -12.56 0.39 -10.70
CA ASP A 74 -11.17 0.04 -11.03
C ASP A 74 -10.36 -0.28 -9.78
N LEU A 75 -10.56 0.48 -8.71
CA LEU A 75 -9.88 0.23 -7.44
C LEU A 75 -10.33 -1.09 -6.81
N LEU A 76 -11.61 -1.41 -6.92
CA LEU A 76 -12.14 -2.67 -6.43
C LEU A 76 -11.51 -3.84 -7.19
N GLU A 77 -11.39 -3.72 -8.51
CA GLU A 77 -10.74 -4.75 -9.32
C GLU A 77 -9.27 -4.88 -9.00
N LEU A 78 -8.59 -3.77 -8.73
CA LEU A 78 -7.20 -3.82 -8.28
C LEU A 78 -7.08 -4.61 -6.97
N GLY A 79 -7.98 -4.37 -6.03
CA GLY A 79 -8.02 -5.13 -4.78
C GLY A 79 -8.14 -6.62 -5.04
N CYS A 80 -9.02 -7.01 -5.96
CA CYS A 80 -9.19 -8.42 -6.33
C CYS A 80 -7.92 -9.02 -6.95
N ASP A 81 -7.27 -8.28 -7.84
CA ASP A 81 -6.00 -8.72 -8.45
C ASP A 81 -4.95 -8.98 -7.37
N LEU A 82 -4.87 -8.08 -6.40
CA LEU A 82 -3.88 -8.18 -5.33
C LEU A 82 -4.21 -9.31 -4.36
N GLU A 83 -5.49 -9.55 -4.10
CA GLU A 83 -5.91 -10.70 -3.29
C GLU A 83 -5.54 -12.02 -3.95
N ASP A 84 -5.69 -12.10 -5.27
CA ASP A 84 -5.28 -13.28 -6.02
C ASP A 84 -3.76 -13.49 -5.93
N GLU A 85 -3.00 -12.40 -5.95
CA GLU A 85 -1.55 -12.47 -5.89
C GLU A 85 -1.06 -12.83 -4.48
N LEU A 86 -1.65 -12.24 -3.46
CA LEU A 86 -1.15 -12.31 -2.09
C LEU A 86 -1.87 -13.35 -1.23
N HIS A 87 -3.00 -13.86 -1.68
CA HIS A 87 -3.83 -14.84 -0.95
C HIS A 87 -4.27 -14.33 0.42
N VAL A 88 -4.61 -13.06 0.51
CA VAL A 88 -5.11 -12.42 1.71
C VAL A 88 -5.96 -11.23 1.28
N HIS A 89 -6.92 -10.82 2.13
CA HIS A 89 -7.75 -9.66 1.80
C HIS A 89 -6.91 -8.39 1.74
N VAL A 90 -7.13 -7.58 0.70
CA VAL A 90 -6.39 -6.35 0.47
C VAL A 90 -7.37 -5.20 0.27
N ASP A 91 -7.28 -4.21 1.15
CA ASP A 91 -8.04 -2.98 1.02
C ASP A 91 -7.17 -1.94 0.30
N VAL A 92 -7.67 -1.42 -0.81
CA VAL A 92 -6.97 -0.39 -1.58
C VAL A 92 -7.74 0.91 -1.47
N GLY A 93 -7.08 1.94 -0.98
CA GLY A 93 -7.64 3.27 -0.88
C GLY A 93 -6.76 4.31 -1.56
N THR A 94 -7.32 5.50 -1.69
CA THR A 94 -6.59 6.68 -2.17
C THR A 94 -6.71 7.78 -1.12
N PRO A 95 -5.83 8.78 -1.15
CA PRO A 95 -5.96 9.89 -0.19
C PRO A 95 -7.34 10.53 -0.21
N SER A 96 -7.94 10.68 -1.38
CA SER A 96 -9.27 11.30 -1.48
C SER A 96 -10.41 10.40 -1.03
N SER A 97 -10.21 9.07 -1.00
CA SER A 97 -11.24 8.13 -0.55
C SER A 97 -11.29 7.98 0.96
N LEU A 98 -10.26 8.45 1.66
CA LEU A 98 -10.22 8.40 3.11
C LEU A 98 -11.14 9.46 3.70
N ARG A 99 -11.77 9.13 4.83
CA ARG A 99 -12.54 10.11 5.58
C ARG A 99 -11.62 11.25 6.02
N PRO A 100 -12.05 12.51 5.92
CA PRO A 100 -11.17 13.66 6.19
C PRO A 100 -10.46 13.59 7.54
N PHE A 101 -11.14 13.12 8.59
CA PHE A 101 -10.55 13.06 9.92
C PHE A 101 -9.48 11.97 10.07
N LEU A 102 -9.44 10.99 9.16
CA LEU A 102 -8.44 9.93 9.17
C LEU A 102 -7.28 10.20 8.20
N ARG A 103 -7.50 11.08 7.24
CA ARG A 103 -6.55 11.29 6.14
C ARG A 103 -5.16 11.67 6.62
N ALA A 104 -5.06 12.63 7.53
CA ALA A 104 -3.77 13.10 8.03
C ALA A 104 -3.01 11.98 8.73
N ASP A 105 -3.70 11.19 9.55
CA ASP A 105 -3.06 10.10 10.28
C ASP A 105 -2.58 8.99 9.34
N VAL A 106 -3.40 8.63 8.35
CA VAL A 106 -3.02 7.60 7.38
C VAL A 106 -1.85 8.05 6.54
N LEU A 107 -1.86 9.31 6.06
CA LEU A 107 -0.76 9.83 5.25
C LEU A 107 0.55 9.90 6.06
N ALA A 108 0.45 10.22 7.34
CA ALA A 108 1.64 10.25 8.20
C ALA A 108 2.19 8.85 8.48
N GLU A 109 1.33 7.84 8.52
CA GLU A 109 1.71 6.45 8.80
C GLU A 109 2.18 5.70 7.55
N ALA A 110 1.67 6.05 6.38
CA ALA A 110 1.88 5.29 5.15
C ALA A 110 3.36 5.23 4.76
N LEU A 111 3.82 4.03 4.42
CA LEU A 111 5.21 3.76 4.09
C LEU A 111 5.30 3.22 2.67
N ALA A 112 6.26 3.72 1.90
CA ALA A 112 6.47 3.29 0.52
C ALA A 112 6.77 1.80 0.44
N LEU A 113 6.07 1.10 -0.44
CA LEU A 113 6.37 -0.28 -0.72
C LEU A 113 7.56 -0.36 -1.65
#